data_ca9cbbb4914fb28ec13e043a402624f7
#
_entry.id   ca9cbbb4914fb28ec13e043a402624f7
#
_cell.length_a   1.000
_cell.length_b   1.000
_cell.length_c   1.000
_cell.angle_alpha   90.00
_cell.angle_beta   90.00
_cell.angle_gamma   90.00
#
_symmetry.space_group_name_H-M   'P 1'
#
loop_
_entity.id
_entity.type
_entity.pdbx_description
1 polymer ?
#
loop_
_entity_poly.entity_id
_entity_poly.type
_entity_poly.pdbx_seq_one_letter_code
_entity_poly.pdbx_strand_id
1 'polypeptide(L)'
;MPDLGDPTSYLELETGVPVYTADGRKLGRVEQVLADDNADIFEGLVVATRPGPGGHRFVDATQIDRLYMRGVALAIDHAAAERLPEPGRRP
;
A
#
# COMPACT_ATOMS: atom_id res chain seq x y z
N MET A 1 -16.35 -2.48 -0.88
CA MET A 1 -15.00 -2.91 -1.28
C MET A 1 -15.09 -4.17 -2.13
N PRO A 2 -14.36 -4.27 -3.23
CA PRO A 2 -14.39 -5.48 -4.04
C PRO A 2 -13.74 -6.66 -3.32
N ASP A 3 -14.00 -7.86 -3.84
CA ASP A 3 -13.36 -9.07 -3.35
C ASP A 3 -11.89 -9.05 -3.78
N LEU A 4 -10.98 -8.98 -2.82
CA LEU A 4 -9.55 -8.92 -3.07
C LEU A 4 -8.87 -10.30 -3.03
N GLY A 5 -9.64 -11.36 -2.90
CA GLY A 5 -9.12 -12.71 -2.87
C GLY A 5 -8.61 -13.13 -1.49
N ASP A 6 -7.78 -14.16 -1.46
CA ASP A 6 -7.25 -14.70 -0.21
C ASP A 6 -6.19 -13.77 0.40
N PRO A 7 -6.04 -13.77 1.72
CA PRO A 7 -4.94 -13.07 2.37
C PRO A 7 -3.58 -13.59 1.90
N THR A 8 -2.60 -12.68 1.81
CA THR A 8 -1.24 -13.04 1.40
C THR A 8 -0.22 -12.31 2.29
N SER A 9 1.06 -12.66 2.12
CA SER A 9 2.14 -11.99 2.81
C SER A 9 2.79 -10.95 1.89
N TYR A 10 3.59 -10.04 2.49
CA TYR A 10 4.33 -9.06 1.69
C TYR A 10 5.34 -9.73 0.74
N LEU A 11 5.78 -10.95 1.06
CA LEU A 11 6.71 -11.69 0.21
C LEU A 11 6.08 -12.13 -1.11
N GLU A 12 4.76 -12.31 -1.14
CA GLU A 12 4.03 -12.77 -2.31
C GLU A 12 3.16 -11.70 -2.96
N LEU A 13 3.08 -10.52 -2.34
CA LEU A 13 2.27 -9.43 -2.85
C LEU A 13 2.83 -8.95 -4.19
N GLU A 14 1.97 -8.91 -5.21
CA GLU A 14 2.38 -8.46 -6.53
C GLU A 14 2.22 -6.94 -6.66
N THR A 15 3.11 -6.33 -7.45
CA THR A 15 2.96 -4.93 -7.83
C THR A 15 1.80 -4.79 -8.82
N GLY A 16 1.21 -3.61 -8.86
CA GLY A 16 0.10 -3.32 -9.76
C GLY A 16 -1.28 -3.61 -9.19
N VAL A 17 -1.39 -4.33 -8.06
CA VAL A 17 -2.70 -4.57 -7.45
C VAL A 17 -3.24 -3.29 -6.81
N PRO A 18 -4.57 -3.11 -6.79
CA PRO A 18 -5.17 -1.89 -6.24
C PRO A 18 -5.03 -1.80 -4.72
N VAL A 19 -5.01 -0.56 -4.24
CA VAL A 19 -4.95 -0.24 -2.81
C VAL A 19 -6.20 0.54 -2.43
N TYR A 20 -6.92 0.07 -1.40
CA TYR A 20 -8.16 0.67 -0.93
C TYR A 20 -8.00 1.21 0.49
N THR A 21 -8.58 2.38 0.73
CA THR A 21 -8.63 2.98 2.07
C THR A 21 -9.68 2.27 2.93
N ALA A 22 -9.66 2.54 4.24
CA ALA A 22 -10.58 1.90 5.19
C ALA A 22 -12.06 2.19 4.87
N ASP A 23 -12.34 3.33 4.23
CA ASP A 23 -13.68 3.70 3.78
C ASP A 23 -14.03 3.17 2.39
N GLY A 24 -13.22 2.26 1.83
CA GLY A 24 -13.53 1.55 0.59
C GLY A 24 -13.19 2.29 -0.69
N ARG A 25 -12.46 3.40 -0.62
CA ARG A 25 -12.09 4.19 -1.79
C ARG A 25 -10.75 3.72 -2.34
N LYS A 26 -10.63 3.65 -3.65
CA LYS A 26 -9.35 3.29 -4.28
C LYS A 26 -8.37 4.45 -4.18
N LEU A 27 -7.21 4.19 -3.58
CA LEU A 27 -6.13 5.17 -3.47
C LEU A 27 -5.22 5.12 -4.70
N GLY A 28 -4.88 3.94 -5.16
CA GLY A 28 -3.95 3.75 -6.26
C GLY A 28 -3.57 2.29 -6.43
N ARG A 29 -2.33 2.05 -6.83
CA ARG A 29 -1.81 0.71 -7.06
C ARG A 29 -0.47 0.53 -6.35
N VAL A 30 -0.16 -0.71 -5.95
CA VAL A 30 1.15 -1.03 -5.37
C VAL A 30 2.22 -0.83 -6.44
N GLU A 31 3.15 0.08 -6.17
CA GLU A 31 4.30 0.33 -7.04
C GLU A 31 5.51 -0.47 -6.58
N GLN A 32 5.70 -0.57 -5.26
CA GLN A 32 6.86 -1.24 -4.69
C GLN A 32 6.55 -1.71 -3.28
N VAL A 33 7.07 -2.88 -2.93
CA VAL A 33 7.04 -3.42 -1.57
C VAL A 33 8.39 -3.11 -0.93
N LEU A 34 8.38 -2.46 0.23
CA LEU A 34 9.60 -2.11 0.96
C LEU A 34 9.75 -3.03 2.16
N ALA A 35 10.88 -3.73 2.22
CA ALA A 35 11.17 -4.66 3.29
C ALA A 35 12.67 -4.68 3.57
N ASP A 36 13.04 -5.05 4.80
CA ASP A 36 14.42 -5.32 5.16
C ASP A 36 14.64 -6.83 5.09
N ASP A 37 15.29 -7.30 4.03
CA ASP A 37 15.49 -8.72 3.79
C ASP A 37 16.35 -9.37 4.88
N ASN A 38 17.30 -8.65 5.43
CA ASN A 38 18.18 -9.18 6.47
C ASN A 38 17.46 -9.39 7.80
N ALA A 39 16.53 -8.51 8.12
CA ALA A 39 15.76 -8.59 9.37
C ALA A 39 14.39 -9.24 9.18
N ASP A 40 14.02 -9.59 7.95
CA ASP A 40 12.71 -10.13 7.61
C ASP A 40 11.58 -9.22 8.12
N ILE A 41 11.74 -7.92 7.94
CA ILE A 41 10.79 -6.91 8.39
C ILE A 41 10.12 -6.26 7.19
N PHE A 42 8.79 -6.26 7.17
CA PHE A 42 8.00 -5.52 6.20
C PHE A 42 7.89 -4.06 6.66
N GLU A 43 8.41 -3.14 5.85
CA GLU A 43 8.41 -1.71 6.20
C GLU A 43 7.17 -0.98 5.71
N GLY A 44 6.67 -1.33 4.54
CA GLY A 44 5.49 -0.69 3.97
C GLY A 44 5.45 -0.81 2.45
N LEU A 45 4.64 0.05 1.85
CA LEU A 45 4.39 0.05 0.41
C LEU A 45 4.60 1.44 -0.17
N VAL A 46 5.08 1.48 -1.41
CA VAL A 46 4.96 2.68 -2.25
C VAL A 46 3.72 2.49 -3.10
N VAL A 47 2.80 3.45 -3.04
CA VAL A 47 1.55 3.44 -3.78
C VAL A 47 1.60 4.53 -4.84
N ALA A 48 1.35 4.16 -6.09
CA ALA A 48 1.19 5.12 -7.18
C ALA A 48 -0.28 5.54 -7.23
N THR A 49 -0.53 6.83 -6.99
CA THR A 49 -1.90 7.35 -6.96
C THR A 49 -2.38 7.85 -8.32
N ARG A 50 -1.46 7.97 -9.29
CA ARG A 50 -1.77 8.36 -10.67
C ARG A 50 -0.71 7.80 -11.62
N PRO A 51 -1.01 7.71 -12.94
CA PRO A 51 -0.01 7.29 -13.92
C PRO A 51 1.13 8.30 -14.04
N GLY A 52 2.31 7.81 -14.42
CA GLY A 52 3.46 8.66 -14.68
C GLY A 52 4.18 9.15 -13.44
N PRO A 53 5.13 10.09 -13.60
CA PRO A 53 5.90 10.61 -12.48
C PRO A 53 5.04 11.43 -11.52
N GLY A 54 5.42 11.41 -10.24
CA GLY A 54 4.68 12.08 -9.18
C GLY A 54 3.54 11.24 -8.64
N GLY A 55 2.92 11.70 -7.56
CA GLY A 55 1.78 11.02 -6.96
C GLY A 55 2.12 9.74 -6.20
N HIS A 56 3.40 9.44 -6.00
CA HIS A 56 3.81 8.31 -5.18
C HIS A 56 3.67 8.66 -3.70
N ARG A 57 3.14 7.70 -2.92
CA ARG A 57 2.97 7.86 -1.48
C ARG A 57 3.56 6.65 -0.76
N PHE A 58 4.14 6.89 0.40
CA PHE A 58 4.60 5.83 1.28
C PHE A 58 3.52 5.51 2.30
N VAL A 59 3.16 4.21 2.38
CA VAL A 59 2.24 3.69 3.38
C VAL A 59 3.05 2.81 4.32
N ASP A 60 3.14 3.19 5.59
CA ASP A 60 3.83 2.41 6.59
C ASP A 60 3.08 1.10 6.87
N ALA A 61 3.82 0.05 7.23
CA ALA A 61 3.21 -1.25 7.52
C ALA A 61 2.11 -1.16 8.60
N THR A 62 2.27 -0.26 9.57
CA THR A 62 1.27 -0.05 10.64
C THR A 62 -0.03 0.56 10.14
N GLN A 63 -0.03 1.13 8.94
CA GLN A 63 -1.22 1.74 8.33
C GLN A 63 -1.96 0.77 7.42
N ILE A 64 -1.51 -0.46 7.33
CA ILE A 64 -2.09 -1.49 6.48
C ILE A 64 -2.90 -2.43 7.37
N ASP A 65 -4.17 -2.65 6.99
CA ASP A 65 -5.03 -3.61 7.68
C ASP A 65 -4.67 -5.03 7.25
N ARG A 66 -4.68 -5.28 5.93
CA ARG A 66 -4.36 -6.62 5.42
C ARG A 66 -3.95 -6.57 3.95
N LEU A 67 -3.06 -7.52 3.59
CA LEU A 67 -2.65 -7.76 2.22
C LEU A 67 -3.43 -8.95 1.66
N TYR A 68 -3.87 -8.80 0.41
CA TYR A 68 -4.62 -9.85 -0.29
C TYR A 68 -3.98 -10.12 -1.64
N MET A 69 -4.31 -11.27 -2.24
CA MET A 69 -3.75 -11.66 -3.53
C MET A 69 -4.04 -10.65 -4.64
N ARG A 70 -5.20 -9.96 -4.57
CA ARG A 70 -5.64 -9.02 -5.61
C ARG A 70 -5.80 -7.59 -5.13
N GLY A 71 -5.24 -7.25 -3.99
CA GLY A 71 -5.32 -5.88 -3.50
C GLY A 71 -4.89 -5.72 -2.07
N VAL A 72 -4.87 -4.47 -1.61
CA VAL A 72 -4.46 -4.10 -0.25
C VAL A 72 -5.56 -3.29 0.40
N ALA A 73 -5.87 -3.61 1.65
CA ALA A 73 -6.79 -2.85 2.48
C ALA A 73 -6.00 -2.07 3.53
N LEU A 74 -6.15 -0.76 3.53
CA LEU A 74 -5.49 0.11 4.50
C LEU A 74 -6.35 0.25 5.76
N ALA A 75 -5.68 0.55 6.88
CA ALA A 75 -6.34 0.85 8.14
C ALA A 75 -6.74 2.33 8.26
N ILE A 76 -6.31 3.16 7.32
CA ILE A 76 -6.59 4.60 7.32
C ILE A 76 -7.64 4.94 6.25
N ASP A 77 -8.38 6.02 6.48
CA ASP A 77 -9.38 6.49 5.52
C ASP A 77 -8.73 7.31 4.40
N HIS A 78 -9.54 7.70 3.42
CA HIS A 78 -9.05 8.42 2.25
C HIS A 78 -8.47 9.79 2.62
N ALA A 79 -9.08 10.49 3.56
CA ALA A 79 -8.58 11.80 3.99
C ALA A 79 -7.18 11.69 4.61
N ALA A 80 -6.94 10.68 5.45
CA ALA A 80 -5.62 10.43 6.01
C ALA A 80 -4.64 9.97 4.93
N ALA A 81 -5.10 9.17 3.97
CA ALA A 81 -4.26 8.69 2.88
C ALA A 81 -3.76 9.83 1.98
N GLU A 82 -4.55 10.89 1.81
CA GLU A 82 -4.12 12.05 1.03
C GLU A 82 -2.95 12.80 1.67
N ARG A 83 -2.72 12.59 2.96
CA ARG A 83 -1.62 13.22 3.71
C ARG A 83 -0.38 12.36 3.81
N LEU A 84 -0.36 11.19 3.20
CA LEU A 84 0.79 10.32 3.24
C LEU A 84 2.00 10.98 2.58
N PRO A 85 3.21 10.76 3.13
CA PRO A 85 4.42 11.37 2.59
C PRO A 85 4.84 10.71 1.28
N GLU A 86 5.68 11.41 0.53
CA GLU A 86 6.39 10.80 -0.59
C GLU A 86 7.40 9.78 -0.06
N PRO A 87 7.73 8.72 -0.84
CA PRO A 87 8.61 7.66 -0.36
C PRO A 87 9.97 8.14 0.15
N GLY A 88 10.55 9.16 -0.47
CA GLY A 88 11.85 9.71 -0.06
C GLY A 88 11.79 10.62 1.16
N ARG A 89 10.61 10.88 1.73
CA ARG A 89 10.42 11.79 2.86
C ARG A 89 9.78 11.12 4.06
N ARG A 90 9.74 9.80 4.07
CA ARG A 90 9.22 9.07 5.21
C ARG A 90 10.13 9.27 6.42
N PRO A 91 9.56 9.32 7.64
CA PRO A 91 10.36 9.47 8.85
C PRO A 91 11.27 8.28 9.11
#